data_427001524d1d8b08b13ffa69b08362da
#
_entry.id   427001524d1d8b08b13ffa69b08362da
#
_cell.length_a   1.000
_cell.length_b   1.000
_cell.length_c   1.000
_cell.angle_alpha   90.00
_cell.angle_beta   90.00
_cell.angle_gamma   90.00
#
_symmetry.space_group_name_H-M   'P 1'
#
loop_
_entity.id
_entity.type
_entity.pdbx_description
1 polymer ?
#
loop_
_entity_poly.entity_id
_entity_poly.type
_entity_poly.pdbx_seq_one_letter_code
_entity_poly.pdbx_strand_id
1 'polypeptide(L)'
;MLIGWDKAVKDLSENDDVIARIIANYPDERMEMKNDTLHTLVRSIVGQQISVKAADAIWNRLEKACGNSINEKNLLKLNTEELRETGLSKTKSSYILNVVDANLSERKWENMSDEEVTEELCKIKGIGPWTADMFLIFRL
;
A
#
# COMPACT_ATOMS: atom_id res chain seq x y z
N MET A 1 5.47 0.51 -15.15
CA MET A 1 4.46 -0.12 -16.04
C MET A 1 4.36 -1.58 -15.65
N LEU A 2 3.16 -2.09 -15.40
CA LEU A 2 2.95 -3.49 -15.06
C LEU A 2 3.34 -4.39 -16.23
N ILE A 3 4.25 -5.32 -15.98
CA ILE A 3 4.66 -6.32 -16.98
C ILE A 3 3.43 -7.18 -17.28
N GLY A 4 3.05 -7.27 -18.56
CA GLY A 4 1.91 -8.09 -19.01
C GLY A 4 0.56 -7.39 -19.03
N TRP A 5 0.44 -6.09 -18.71
CA TRP A 5 -0.84 -5.36 -18.76
C TRP A 5 -1.53 -5.48 -20.11
N ASP A 6 -0.81 -5.17 -21.19
CA ASP A 6 -1.39 -5.20 -22.54
C ASP A 6 -1.83 -6.62 -22.95
N LYS A 7 -1.09 -7.64 -22.51
CA LYS A 7 -1.48 -9.04 -22.71
C LYS A 7 -2.74 -9.38 -21.93
N ALA A 8 -2.82 -8.97 -20.65
CA ALA A 8 -4.00 -9.22 -19.82
C ALA A 8 -5.25 -8.53 -20.39
N VAL A 9 -5.13 -7.28 -20.82
CA VAL A 9 -6.20 -6.52 -21.48
C VAL A 9 -6.68 -7.25 -22.73
N LYS A 10 -5.76 -7.73 -23.55
CA LYS A 10 -6.09 -8.50 -24.77
C LYS A 10 -6.80 -9.81 -24.42
N ASP A 11 -6.21 -10.63 -23.55
CA ASP A 11 -6.74 -11.93 -23.17
C ASP A 11 -8.14 -11.80 -22.54
N LEU A 12 -8.36 -10.80 -21.70
CA LEU A 12 -9.67 -10.53 -21.09
C LEU A 12 -10.70 -10.07 -22.13
N SER A 13 -10.30 -9.22 -23.06
CA SER A 13 -11.21 -8.73 -24.13
C SER A 13 -11.60 -9.82 -25.12
N GLU A 14 -10.71 -10.79 -25.37
CA GLU A 14 -10.99 -11.91 -26.26
C GLU A 14 -11.88 -12.98 -25.63
N ASN A 15 -11.91 -13.07 -24.30
CA ASN A 15 -12.62 -14.13 -23.58
C ASN A 15 -13.95 -13.67 -22.93
N ASP A 16 -14.23 -12.38 -22.85
CA ASP A 16 -15.44 -11.86 -22.22
C ASP A 16 -15.91 -10.54 -22.86
N ASP A 17 -17.09 -10.59 -23.52
CA ASP A 17 -17.67 -9.44 -24.21
C ASP A 17 -18.07 -8.29 -23.28
N VAL A 18 -18.37 -8.56 -22.01
CA VAL A 18 -18.71 -7.54 -21.02
C VAL A 18 -17.46 -6.79 -20.61
N ILE A 19 -16.40 -7.53 -20.30
CA ILE A 19 -15.09 -6.95 -19.98
C ILE A 19 -14.53 -6.17 -21.17
N ALA A 20 -14.63 -6.71 -22.40
CA ALA A 20 -14.22 -6.02 -23.61
C ALA A 20 -14.89 -4.63 -23.76
N ARG A 21 -16.20 -4.55 -23.49
CA ARG A 21 -16.92 -3.27 -23.51
C ARG A 21 -16.48 -2.31 -22.40
N ILE A 22 -16.18 -2.80 -21.21
CA ILE A 22 -15.66 -1.98 -20.12
C ILE A 22 -14.28 -1.42 -20.51
N ILE A 23 -13.39 -2.26 -20.98
CA ILE A 23 -12.05 -1.85 -21.43
C ILE A 23 -12.14 -0.80 -22.53
N ALA A 24 -13.03 -0.99 -23.53
CA ALA A 24 -13.24 -0.03 -24.61
C ALA A 24 -13.73 1.36 -24.14
N ASN A 25 -14.44 1.41 -23.01
CA ASN A 25 -14.89 2.67 -22.42
C ASN A 25 -13.79 3.41 -21.63
N TYR A 26 -12.70 2.71 -21.27
CA TYR A 26 -11.60 3.23 -20.49
C TYR A 26 -10.23 2.90 -21.13
N PRO A 27 -9.99 3.31 -22.39
CA PRO A 27 -8.83 2.84 -23.17
C PRO A 27 -7.48 3.30 -22.61
N ASP A 28 -7.49 4.43 -21.89
CA ASP A 28 -6.28 5.06 -21.34
C ASP A 28 -6.04 4.69 -19.87
N GLU A 29 -6.96 3.95 -19.25
CA GLU A 29 -6.80 3.53 -17.86
C GLU A 29 -5.74 2.44 -17.73
N ARG A 30 -4.82 2.66 -16.80
CA ARG A 30 -3.74 1.73 -16.51
C ARG A 30 -3.51 1.65 -15.02
N MET A 31 -3.16 0.46 -14.55
CA MET A 31 -2.73 0.31 -13.16
C MET A 31 -1.31 0.85 -13.02
N GLU A 32 -1.14 1.79 -12.08
CA GLU A 32 0.17 2.33 -11.74
C GLU A 32 0.77 1.56 -10.57
N MET A 33 2.03 1.15 -10.74
CA MET A 33 2.80 0.54 -9.65
C MET A 33 3.30 1.63 -8.70
N LYS A 34 3.13 1.40 -7.41
CA LYS A 34 3.66 2.27 -6.35
C LYS A 34 5.04 1.78 -5.93
N ASN A 35 6.07 2.55 -6.27
CA ASN A 35 7.46 2.14 -6.08
C ASN A 35 7.99 2.24 -4.65
N ASP A 36 7.22 2.73 -3.69
CA ASP A 36 7.64 2.88 -2.30
C ASP A 36 6.92 1.88 -1.39
N THR A 37 7.69 0.91 -0.89
CA THR A 37 7.21 -0.14 0.03
C THR A 37 6.60 0.43 1.30
N LEU A 38 7.30 1.32 1.97
CA LEU A 38 6.85 1.92 3.23
C LEU A 38 5.56 2.71 3.03
N HIS A 39 5.54 3.59 2.02
CA HIS A 39 4.39 4.41 1.69
C HIS A 39 3.15 3.55 1.41
N THR A 40 3.28 2.47 0.64
CA THR A 40 2.18 1.57 0.32
C THR A 40 1.61 0.90 1.56
N LEU A 41 2.45 0.39 2.45
CA LEU A 41 2.02 -0.30 3.67
C LEU A 41 1.43 0.68 4.71
N VAL A 42 2.07 1.83 4.93
CA VAL A 42 1.54 2.86 5.83
C VAL A 42 0.19 3.36 5.34
N ARG A 43 0.05 3.63 4.04
CA ARG A 43 -1.23 4.04 3.45
C ARG A 43 -2.32 2.99 3.63
N SER A 44 -1.98 1.72 3.48
CA SER A 44 -2.90 0.61 3.70
C SER A 44 -3.38 0.55 5.16
N ILE A 45 -2.47 0.70 6.13
CA ILE A 45 -2.82 0.73 7.56
C ILE A 45 -3.74 1.92 7.88
N VAL A 46 -3.42 3.10 7.38
CA VAL A 46 -4.26 4.30 7.57
C VAL A 46 -5.68 4.05 7.08
N GLY A 47 -5.84 3.42 5.92
CA GLY A 47 -7.13 3.16 5.28
C GLY A 47 -7.95 2.00 5.86
N GLN A 48 -7.39 1.18 6.77
CA GLN A 48 -8.10 0.02 7.32
C GLN A 48 -9.43 0.43 7.98
N GLN A 49 -10.54 -0.21 7.56
CA GLN A 49 -11.89 -0.09 8.14
C GLN A 49 -12.46 1.34 8.24
N ILE A 50 -12.02 2.24 7.36
CA ILE A 50 -12.56 3.60 7.26
C ILE A 50 -12.84 3.98 5.81
N SER A 51 -13.62 5.06 5.60
CA SER A 51 -13.88 5.57 4.25
C SER A 51 -12.62 6.16 3.60
N VAL A 52 -12.59 6.21 2.27
CA VAL A 52 -11.50 6.84 1.51
C VAL A 52 -11.31 8.29 1.95
N LYS A 53 -12.41 9.06 2.09
CA LYS A 53 -12.38 10.46 2.53
C LYS A 53 -11.75 10.63 3.92
N ALA A 54 -12.08 9.75 4.86
CA ALA A 54 -11.49 9.77 6.20
C ALA A 54 -10.00 9.40 6.15
N ALA A 55 -9.64 8.39 5.35
CA ALA A 55 -8.25 8.00 5.15
C ALA A 55 -7.41 9.13 4.54
N ASP A 56 -7.94 9.85 3.55
CA ASP A 56 -7.27 10.99 2.93
C ASP A 56 -7.05 12.13 3.94
N ALA A 57 -8.03 12.41 4.78
CA ALA A 57 -7.91 13.44 5.81
C ALA A 57 -6.81 13.10 6.85
N ILE A 58 -6.75 11.84 7.29
CA ILE A 58 -5.69 11.37 8.20
C ILE A 58 -4.33 11.39 7.50
N TRP A 59 -4.28 10.91 6.26
CA TRP A 59 -3.05 10.89 5.47
C TRP A 59 -2.43 12.29 5.32
N ASN A 60 -3.24 13.27 4.97
CA ASN A 60 -2.78 14.65 4.82
C ASN A 60 -2.22 15.24 6.15
N ARG A 61 -2.82 14.88 7.28
CA ARG A 61 -2.31 15.30 8.59
C ARG A 61 -1.01 14.58 8.94
N LEU A 62 -0.92 13.28 8.65
CA LEU A 62 0.30 12.49 8.85
C LEU A 62 1.46 13.03 8.00
N GLU A 63 1.20 13.34 6.73
CA GLU A 63 2.19 13.92 5.83
C GLU A 63 2.73 15.25 6.37
N LYS A 64 1.86 16.13 6.85
CA LYS A 64 2.27 17.39 7.50
C LYS A 64 3.09 17.15 8.77
N ALA A 65 2.70 16.21 9.61
CA ALA A 65 3.45 15.83 10.81
C ALA A 65 4.85 15.30 10.48
N CYS A 66 4.99 14.65 9.32
CA CYS A 66 6.27 14.17 8.78
C CYS A 66 7.06 15.23 7.99
N GLY A 67 6.70 16.53 8.07
CA GLY A 67 7.38 17.58 7.34
C GLY A 67 7.19 17.49 5.82
N ASN A 68 6.00 17.11 5.37
CA ASN A 68 5.57 16.91 3.97
C ASN A 68 6.28 15.76 3.23
N SER A 69 6.87 14.83 3.97
CA SER A 69 7.47 13.62 3.37
C SER A 69 7.36 12.43 4.32
N ILE A 70 6.51 11.47 3.96
CA ILE A 70 6.36 10.23 4.71
C ILE A 70 7.48 9.28 4.31
N ASN A 71 8.45 9.09 5.20
CA ASN A 71 9.56 8.16 5.06
C ASN A 71 9.98 7.63 6.45
N GLU A 72 10.80 6.59 6.50
CA GLU A 72 11.25 5.97 7.75
C GLU A 72 11.84 7.00 8.72
N LYS A 73 12.75 7.84 8.24
CA LYS A 73 13.43 8.85 9.07
C LYS A 73 12.47 9.82 9.72
N ASN A 74 11.44 10.25 9.01
CA ASN A 74 10.47 11.22 9.52
C ASN A 74 9.43 10.56 10.43
N LEU A 75 9.00 9.33 10.10
CA LEU A 75 8.10 8.56 10.97
C LEU A 75 8.76 8.17 12.30
N LEU A 76 10.04 7.83 12.31
CA LEU A 76 10.80 7.52 13.53
C LEU A 76 10.94 8.72 14.50
N LYS A 77 10.71 9.94 14.02
CA LYS A 77 10.71 11.14 14.90
C LYS A 77 9.40 11.31 15.65
N LEU A 78 8.33 10.66 15.20
CA LEU A 78 7.00 10.78 15.80
C LEU A 78 6.81 9.68 16.86
N ASN A 79 6.28 10.06 18.00
CA ASN A 79 5.84 9.12 19.00
C ASN A 79 4.37 8.71 18.78
N THR A 80 3.89 7.76 19.59
CA THR A 80 2.52 7.25 19.46
C THR A 80 1.46 8.35 19.62
N GLU A 81 1.67 9.32 20.52
CA GLU A 81 0.69 10.40 20.75
C GLU A 81 0.65 11.38 19.56
N GLU A 82 1.79 11.75 19.01
CA GLU A 82 1.87 12.58 17.81
C GLU A 82 1.21 11.89 16.59
N LEU A 83 1.40 10.59 16.44
CA LEU A 83 0.68 9.81 15.42
C LEU A 83 -0.84 9.82 15.66
N ARG A 84 -1.29 9.71 16.91
CA ARG A 84 -2.72 9.77 17.27
C ARG A 84 -3.34 11.15 16.99
N GLU A 85 -2.60 12.22 17.17
CA GLU A 85 -3.05 13.58 16.85
C GLU A 85 -3.39 13.75 15.36
N THR A 86 -2.84 12.92 14.49
CA THR A 86 -3.22 12.90 13.07
C THR A 86 -4.60 12.30 12.81
N GLY A 87 -5.22 11.67 13.81
CA GLY A 87 -6.50 10.97 13.73
C GLY A 87 -6.37 9.45 13.69
N LEU A 88 -5.17 8.91 13.85
CA LEU A 88 -4.94 7.47 13.94
C LEU A 88 -5.39 6.93 15.31
N SER A 89 -5.93 5.70 15.32
CA SER A 89 -6.14 4.96 16.56
C SER A 89 -4.80 4.58 17.20
N LYS A 90 -4.81 4.29 18.49
CA LYS A 90 -3.62 3.78 19.20
C LYS A 90 -3.07 2.52 18.51
N THR A 91 -3.95 1.62 18.09
CA THR A 91 -3.59 0.38 17.40
C THR A 91 -2.91 0.65 16.06
N LYS A 92 -3.49 1.52 15.21
CA LYS A 92 -2.89 1.87 13.91
C LYS A 92 -1.56 2.61 14.07
N SER A 93 -1.43 3.49 15.07
CA SER A 93 -0.16 4.14 15.38
C SER A 93 0.93 3.13 15.73
N SER A 94 0.59 2.12 16.55
CA SER A 94 1.49 1.01 16.87
C SER A 94 1.86 0.20 15.61
N TYR A 95 0.92 -0.06 14.72
CA TYR A 95 1.16 -0.81 13.48
C TYR A 95 2.11 -0.06 12.53
N ILE A 96 1.95 1.25 12.40
CA ILE A 96 2.86 2.07 11.59
C ILE A 96 4.28 2.01 12.15
N LEU A 97 4.47 2.11 13.46
CA LEU A 97 5.78 1.98 14.08
C LEU A 97 6.39 0.59 13.87
N ASN A 98 5.59 -0.47 13.94
CA ASN A 98 6.06 -1.83 13.63
C ASN A 98 6.55 -1.98 12.19
N VAL A 99 5.88 -1.33 11.23
CA VAL A 99 6.30 -1.33 9.82
C VAL A 99 7.62 -0.60 9.65
N VAL A 100 7.79 0.53 10.32
CA VAL A 100 9.05 1.29 10.27
C VAL A 100 10.20 0.50 10.89
N ASP A 101 9.98 -0.13 12.05
CA ASP A 101 10.97 -0.94 12.76
C ASP A 101 11.38 -2.22 11.98
N ALA A 102 10.54 -2.69 11.07
CA ALA A 102 10.81 -3.87 10.27
C ALA A 102 11.87 -3.67 9.16
N ASN A 103 12.27 -2.43 8.91
CA ASN A 103 13.35 -2.09 7.97
C ASN A 103 13.15 -2.67 6.56
N LEU A 104 11.95 -2.51 6.00
CA LEU A 104 11.50 -3.19 4.79
C LEU A 104 12.20 -2.69 3.50
N SER A 105 12.81 -1.50 3.55
CA SER A 105 13.57 -0.94 2.44
C SER A 105 14.81 -1.76 2.06
N GLU A 106 15.34 -2.55 3.00
CA GLU A 106 16.50 -3.42 2.76
C GLU A 106 16.13 -4.78 2.14
N ARG A 107 14.85 -5.10 2.02
CA ARG A 107 14.38 -6.37 1.49
C ARG A 107 14.41 -6.37 -0.04
N LYS A 108 14.92 -7.45 -0.61
CA LYS A 108 14.94 -7.68 -2.07
C LYS A 108 13.70 -8.45 -2.49
N TRP A 109 12.56 -7.76 -2.45
CA TRP A 109 11.25 -8.33 -2.73
C TRP A 109 11.16 -9.03 -4.09
N GLU A 110 11.85 -8.49 -5.10
CA GLU A 110 11.90 -9.01 -6.47
C GLU A 110 12.53 -10.40 -6.60
N ASN A 111 13.22 -10.86 -5.56
CA ASN A 111 13.84 -12.19 -5.50
C ASN A 111 13.03 -13.21 -4.70
N MET A 112 11.86 -12.83 -4.22
CA MET A 112 10.98 -13.66 -3.39
C MET A 112 9.76 -14.09 -4.18
N SER A 113 9.23 -15.29 -3.86
CA SER A 113 7.91 -15.69 -4.38
C SER A 113 6.80 -14.92 -3.68
N ASP A 114 5.59 -14.91 -4.26
CA ASP A 114 4.42 -14.24 -3.68
C ASP A 114 4.10 -14.78 -2.28
N GLU A 115 4.28 -16.09 -2.06
CA GLU A 115 4.10 -16.74 -0.77
C GLU A 115 5.13 -16.27 0.24
N GLU A 116 6.41 -16.19 -0.15
CA GLU A 116 7.49 -15.70 0.73
C GLU A 116 7.28 -14.23 1.10
N VAL A 117 6.85 -13.39 0.16
CA VAL A 117 6.50 -11.98 0.42
C VAL A 117 5.35 -11.89 1.43
N THR A 118 4.29 -12.68 1.21
CA THR A 118 3.13 -12.72 2.10
C THR A 118 3.52 -13.16 3.51
N GLU A 119 4.32 -14.21 3.65
CA GLU A 119 4.81 -14.70 4.95
C GLU A 119 5.66 -13.64 5.67
N GLU A 120 6.59 -13.00 4.98
CA GLU A 120 7.44 -11.96 5.56
C GLU A 120 6.63 -10.75 6.02
N LEU A 121 5.68 -10.28 5.23
CA LEU A 121 4.83 -9.14 5.57
C LEU A 121 3.89 -9.47 6.74
N CYS A 122 3.31 -10.66 6.77
CA CYS A 122 2.39 -11.07 7.84
C CYS A 122 3.07 -11.32 9.20
N LYS A 123 4.41 -11.40 9.26
CA LYS A 123 5.16 -11.38 10.53
C LYS A 123 5.07 -10.03 11.25
N ILE A 124 4.77 -8.96 10.51
CA ILE A 124 4.64 -7.61 11.06
C ILE A 124 3.24 -7.44 11.64
N LYS A 125 3.14 -7.20 12.94
CA LYS A 125 1.86 -6.97 13.60
C LYS A 125 1.18 -5.72 13.03
N GLY A 126 0.01 -5.91 12.43
CA GLY A 126 -0.76 -4.88 11.73
C GLY A 126 -0.88 -5.12 10.23
N ILE A 127 -0.10 -6.07 9.68
CA ILE A 127 -0.21 -6.50 8.30
C ILE A 127 -0.80 -7.91 8.27
N GLY A 128 -1.97 -8.02 7.64
CA GLY A 128 -2.64 -9.29 7.37
C GLY A 128 -2.51 -9.70 5.90
N PRO A 129 -3.04 -10.89 5.55
CA PRO A 129 -2.99 -11.42 4.17
C PRO A 129 -3.54 -10.44 3.13
N TRP A 130 -4.65 -9.77 3.41
CA TRP A 130 -5.24 -8.80 2.48
C TRP A 130 -4.29 -7.62 2.18
N THR A 131 -3.59 -7.10 3.20
CA THR A 131 -2.60 -6.02 3.01
C THR A 131 -1.39 -6.53 2.23
N ALA A 132 -0.97 -7.76 2.46
CA ALA A 132 0.11 -8.40 1.71
C ALA A 132 -0.29 -8.59 0.22
N ASP A 133 -1.52 -9.03 -0.06
CA ASP A 133 -2.04 -9.13 -1.42
C ASP A 133 -2.08 -7.77 -2.13
N MET A 134 -2.53 -6.73 -1.44
CA MET A 134 -2.50 -5.36 -1.98
C MET A 134 -1.07 -4.87 -2.27
N PHE A 135 -0.12 -5.24 -1.42
CA PHE A 135 1.29 -4.94 -1.66
C PHE A 135 1.81 -5.64 -2.92
N LEU A 136 1.51 -6.93 -3.10
CA LEU A 136 1.88 -7.69 -4.29
C LEU A 136 1.28 -7.08 -5.56
N ILE A 137 0.00 -6.70 -5.54
CA ILE A 137 -0.70 -6.13 -6.70
C ILE A 137 -0.13 -4.75 -7.11
N PHE A 138 0.18 -3.89 -6.14
CA PHE A 138 0.49 -2.48 -6.42
C PHE A 138 1.97 -2.11 -6.31
N ARG A 139 2.81 -2.99 -5.75
CA ARG A 139 4.22 -2.71 -5.51
C ARG A 139 5.15 -3.65 -6.27
N LEU A 140 4.77 -4.90 -6.48
CA LEU A 140 5.53 -5.92 -7.19
C LEU A 140 4.85 -6.33 -8.47
#